data_d679b8d89f1b03a11cada5f388c4d8c8
#
_entry.id   d679b8d89f1b03a11cada5f388c4d8c8
#
_cell.length_a   1.000
_cell.length_b   1.000
_cell.length_c   1.000
_cell.angle_alpha   90.00
_cell.angle_beta   90.00
_cell.angle_gamma   90.00
#
_symmetry.space_group_name_H-M   'P 1'
#
loop_
_entity.id
_entity.type
_entity.pdbx_description
1 polymer ?
#
loop_
_entity_poly.entity_id
_entity_poly.type
_entity_poly.pdbx_seq_one_letter_code
_entity_poly.pdbx_strand_id
1 'polypeptide(L)'
;YSGPYLLKDFTSKSSIEYVKNPHYYDHDKVSIEHVKLAYFDGSDQELTIRNFESGAYSIARVYPNSSNFTKTKEKYKDNIVYSLQDKTSWYFNFNVNRKAYNHTSKTTDEQKKSTETAVLNKNFRQAVNFALDRTAYSAQSNGEEAASKTLRNTLVPPTFVQVGDKTFGEVVASKLVNYGTEWAGMNLADAQDAYFNKEKAQAKFAEAKKDLASQGVTFPIHLDVPVEQTDTIAVQQSNSFKQSIESTLGSENVVIDVLQMTDNEKESITSQARVPAQKD
;
A
#
# COMPACT_ATOMS: atom_id res chain seq x y z
N TYR A 1 -16.91 -1.45 30.63
CA TYR A 1 -17.13 -1.60 29.19
C TYR A 1 -18.17 -0.61 28.72
N SER A 2 -17.78 0.33 27.85
CA SER A 2 -18.67 1.40 27.37
C SER A 2 -19.26 1.17 25.97
N GLY A 3 -18.87 0.07 25.33
CA GLY A 3 -19.29 -0.25 23.96
C GLY A 3 -20.58 -1.09 23.89
N PRO A 4 -21.16 -1.22 22.66
CA PRO A 4 -22.42 -1.94 22.44
C PRO A 4 -22.29 -3.46 22.60
N TYR A 5 -21.08 -4.00 22.66
CA TYR A 5 -20.84 -5.44 22.83
C TYR A 5 -19.82 -5.74 23.92
N LEU A 6 -19.98 -6.91 24.54
CA LEU A 6 -19.03 -7.51 25.47
C LEU A 6 -18.34 -8.69 24.81
N LEU A 7 -17.04 -8.86 25.10
CA LEU A 7 -16.30 -10.05 24.67
C LEU A 7 -16.85 -11.26 25.45
N LYS A 8 -17.33 -12.26 24.73
CA LYS A 8 -17.83 -13.51 25.27
C LYS A 8 -16.76 -14.60 25.28
N ASP A 9 -16.05 -14.75 24.16
CA ASP A 9 -15.02 -15.77 24.00
C ASP A 9 -13.95 -15.31 23.01
N PHE A 10 -12.72 -15.80 23.23
CA PHE A 10 -11.58 -15.56 22.36
C PHE A 10 -10.73 -16.83 22.26
N THR A 11 -10.63 -17.37 21.05
CA THR A 11 -9.74 -18.48 20.73
C THR A 11 -8.77 -18.04 19.63
N SER A 12 -7.47 -17.96 19.98
CA SER A 12 -6.42 -17.51 19.06
C SER A 12 -6.42 -18.33 17.77
N LYS A 13 -6.30 -17.66 16.63
CA LYS A 13 -6.34 -18.25 15.27
C LYS A 13 -7.58 -19.09 14.99
N SER A 14 -8.67 -18.83 15.66
CA SER A 14 -9.96 -19.52 15.48
C SER A 14 -11.13 -18.55 15.43
N SER A 15 -11.50 -17.93 16.56
CA SER A 15 -12.65 -17.03 16.57
C SER A 15 -12.63 -16.04 17.74
N ILE A 16 -13.37 -14.94 17.54
CA ILE A 16 -13.73 -13.99 18.60
C ILE A 16 -15.26 -13.92 18.63
N GLU A 17 -15.85 -14.07 19.80
CA GLU A 17 -17.29 -13.98 20.00
C GLU A 17 -17.66 -12.80 20.89
N TYR A 18 -18.65 -12.04 20.47
CA TYR A 18 -19.21 -10.93 21.23
C TYR A 18 -20.71 -11.16 21.44
N VAL A 19 -21.20 -10.65 22.57
CA VAL A 19 -22.62 -10.58 22.89
C VAL A 19 -23.03 -9.13 23.14
N LYS A 20 -24.29 -8.80 22.84
CA LYS A 20 -24.87 -7.50 23.12
C LYS A 20 -24.67 -7.10 24.59
N ASN A 21 -24.24 -5.86 24.80
CA ASN A 21 -24.08 -5.30 26.15
C ASN A 21 -25.42 -4.71 26.63
N PRO A 22 -26.08 -5.31 27.62
CA PRO A 22 -27.38 -4.83 28.14
C PRO A 22 -27.25 -3.50 28.89
N HIS A 23 -26.03 -3.10 29.30
CA HIS A 23 -25.76 -1.85 30.01
C HIS A 23 -25.22 -0.73 29.10
N TYR A 24 -25.19 -0.96 27.78
CA TYR A 24 -24.83 0.09 26.85
C TYR A 24 -25.91 1.17 26.83
N TYR A 25 -25.51 2.45 26.88
CA TYR A 25 -26.45 3.58 27.01
C TYR A 25 -27.48 3.65 25.86
N ASP A 26 -27.14 3.14 24.68
CA ASP A 26 -27.97 3.09 23.48
C ASP A 26 -28.35 1.61 23.12
N HIS A 27 -28.47 0.71 24.11
CA HIS A 27 -28.68 -0.72 23.89
C HIS A 27 -29.92 -1.03 23.04
N ASP A 28 -30.96 -0.20 23.09
CA ASP A 28 -32.18 -0.38 22.29
C ASP A 28 -31.94 -0.21 20.78
N LYS A 29 -30.89 0.49 20.40
CA LYS A 29 -30.49 0.66 18.99
C LYS A 29 -29.61 -0.50 18.48
N VAL A 30 -29.20 -1.39 19.34
CA VAL A 30 -28.37 -2.56 18.97
C VAL A 30 -29.28 -3.74 18.66
N SER A 31 -29.47 -4.05 17.40
CA SER A 31 -30.35 -5.13 16.93
C SER A 31 -29.70 -6.51 16.85
N ILE A 32 -28.37 -6.57 16.76
CA ILE A 32 -27.62 -7.83 16.62
C ILE A 32 -27.25 -8.32 18.02
N GLU A 33 -27.71 -9.51 18.39
CA GLU A 33 -27.44 -10.07 19.70
C GLU A 33 -26.08 -10.73 19.84
N HIS A 34 -25.58 -11.35 18.75
CA HIS A 34 -24.33 -12.09 18.71
C HIS A 34 -23.50 -11.73 17.48
N VAL A 35 -22.20 -11.50 17.68
CA VAL A 35 -21.24 -11.30 16.61
C VAL A 35 -20.12 -12.32 16.76
N LYS A 36 -19.88 -13.11 15.73
CA LYS A 36 -18.78 -14.06 15.68
C LYS A 36 -17.84 -13.68 14.53
N LEU A 37 -16.58 -13.42 14.85
CA LEU A 37 -15.51 -13.23 13.90
C LEU A 37 -14.74 -14.54 13.77
N ALA A 38 -14.71 -15.13 12.59
CA ALA A 38 -13.88 -16.29 12.31
C ALA A 38 -12.52 -15.87 11.78
N TYR A 39 -11.47 -16.54 12.21
CA TYR A 39 -10.12 -16.28 11.70
C TYR A 39 -10.01 -16.71 10.23
N PHE A 40 -9.37 -15.89 9.45
CA PHE A 40 -9.06 -16.14 8.05
C PHE A 40 -7.59 -15.79 7.81
N ASP A 41 -6.79 -16.76 7.37
CA ASP A 41 -5.35 -16.61 7.15
C ASP A 41 -4.97 -16.01 5.78
N GLY A 42 -5.96 -15.81 4.89
CA GLY A 42 -5.73 -15.26 3.55
C GLY A 42 -5.29 -16.26 2.48
N SER A 43 -5.02 -17.51 2.85
CA SER A 43 -4.48 -18.53 1.93
C SER A 43 -5.49 -18.98 0.86
N ASP A 44 -6.79 -19.06 1.22
CA ASP A 44 -7.87 -19.46 0.31
C ASP A 44 -8.92 -18.35 0.20
N GLN A 45 -8.74 -17.45 -0.75
CA GLN A 45 -9.63 -16.30 -0.96
C GLN A 45 -11.08 -16.69 -1.31
N GLU A 46 -11.33 -17.93 -1.76
CA GLU A 46 -12.66 -18.41 -2.07
C GLU A 46 -13.40 -18.93 -0.83
N LEU A 47 -12.68 -19.23 0.26
CA LEU A 47 -13.26 -19.75 1.49
C LEU A 47 -14.36 -18.84 2.06
N THR A 48 -14.17 -17.53 1.98
CA THR A 48 -15.13 -16.55 2.50
C THR A 48 -16.48 -16.66 1.77
N ILE A 49 -16.46 -16.82 0.46
CA ILE A 49 -17.68 -16.97 -0.36
C ILE A 49 -18.32 -18.33 -0.13
N ARG A 50 -17.53 -19.42 -0.06
CA ARG A 50 -18.10 -20.75 0.26
C ARG A 50 -18.81 -20.77 1.62
N ASN A 51 -18.23 -20.12 2.63
CA ASN A 51 -18.84 -20.02 3.95
C ASN A 51 -20.09 -19.14 3.97
N PHE A 52 -20.12 -18.08 3.15
CA PHE A 52 -21.33 -17.28 2.96
C PHE A 52 -22.42 -18.10 2.25
N GLU A 53 -22.10 -18.83 1.20
CA GLU A 53 -23.04 -19.66 0.44
C GLU A 53 -23.62 -20.83 1.27
N SER A 54 -22.83 -21.35 2.20
CA SER A 54 -23.30 -22.40 3.15
C SER A 54 -24.10 -21.83 4.33
N GLY A 55 -24.21 -20.50 4.45
CA GLY A 55 -24.87 -19.86 5.60
C GLY A 55 -24.02 -19.78 6.87
N ALA A 56 -22.74 -20.18 6.81
CA ALA A 56 -21.83 -20.07 7.96
C ALA A 56 -21.42 -18.60 8.24
N TYR A 57 -21.39 -17.76 7.19
CA TYR A 57 -21.11 -16.33 7.30
C TYR A 57 -22.31 -15.50 6.85
N SER A 58 -22.60 -14.41 7.57
CA SER A 58 -23.60 -13.41 7.18
C SER A 58 -23.04 -12.37 6.21
N ILE A 59 -21.72 -12.16 6.22
CA ILE A 59 -20.99 -11.23 5.36
C ILE A 59 -19.71 -11.95 4.91
N ALA A 60 -19.34 -11.78 3.64
CA ALA A 60 -18.10 -12.29 3.11
C ALA A 60 -17.35 -11.21 2.31
N ARG A 61 -16.04 -11.19 2.42
CA ARG A 61 -15.20 -10.41 1.54
C ARG A 61 -15.12 -11.09 0.18
N VAL A 62 -15.36 -10.34 -0.89
CA VAL A 62 -15.13 -10.78 -2.26
C VAL A 62 -13.75 -10.27 -2.69
N TYR A 63 -12.90 -11.18 -3.15
CA TYR A 63 -11.55 -10.85 -3.60
C TYR A 63 -11.52 -10.74 -5.14
N PRO A 64 -11.24 -9.55 -5.69
CA PRO A 64 -11.29 -9.34 -7.15
C PRO A 64 -10.28 -10.17 -7.95
N ASN A 65 -9.20 -10.61 -7.31
CA ASN A 65 -8.16 -11.46 -7.89
C ASN A 65 -8.39 -12.96 -7.67
N SER A 66 -9.51 -13.35 -7.06
CA SER A 66 -9.86 -14.78 -6.93
C SER A 66 -10.41 -15.34 -8.24
N SER A 67 -10.21 -16.64 -8.47
CA SER A 67 -10.64 -17.32 -9.70
C SER A 67 -12.17 -17.31 -9.90
N ASN A 68 -12.93 -17.25 -8.79
CA ASN A 68 -14.39 -17.23 -8.80
C ASN A 68 -15.00 -15.82 -8.81
N PHE A 69 -14.18 -14.74 -8.87
CA PHE A 69 -14.65 -13.35 -8.75
C PHE A 69 -15.78 -13.01 -9.73
N THR A 70 -15.57 -13.29 -11.02
CA THR A 70 -16.56 -12.96 -12.07
C THR A 70 -17.90 -13.66 -11.81
N LYS A 71 -17.86 -14.95 -11.49
CA LYS A 71 -19.05 -15.73 -11.16
C LYS A 71 -19.77 -15.21 -9.91
N THR A 72 -19.01 -14.87 -8.88
CA THR A 72 -19.54 -14.29 -7.63
C THR A 72 -20.18 -12.93 -7.89
N LYS A 73 -19.53 -12.10 -8.70
CA LYS A 73 -20.04 -10.78 -9.07
C LYS A 73 -21.34 -10.86 -9.85
N GLU A 74 -21.44 -11.77 -10.82
CA GLU A 74 -22.67 -12.00 -11.59
C GLU A 74 -23.82 -12.49 -10.69
N LYS A 75 -23.53 -13.42 -9.79
CA LYS A 75 -24.54 -14.02 -8.89
C LYS A 75 -25.06 -13.05 -7.84
N TYR A 76 -24.19 -12.20 -7.29
CA TYR A 76 -24.50 -11.34 -6.14
C TYR A 76 -24.38 -9.84 -6.45
N LYS A 77 -24.46 -9.43 -7.70
CA LYS A 77 -24.27 -8.05 -8.16
C LYS A 77 -24.98 -6.99 -7.32
N ASP A 78 -26.22 -7.28 -6.90
CA ASP A 78 -27.06 -6.35 -6.13
C ASP A 78 -26.72 -6.34 -4.62
N ASN A 79 -25.92 -7.30 -4.16
CA ASN A 79 -25.51 -7.46 -2.78
C ASN A 79 -24.02 -7.13 -2.56
N ILE A 80 -23.25 -6.85 -3.63
CA ILE A 80 -21.87 -6.44 -3.52
C ILE A 80 -21.82 -4.96 -3.20
N VAL A 81 -21.22 -4.65 -2.06
CA VAL A 81 -21.04 -3.28 -1.58
C VAL A 81 -19.55 -2.96 -1.52
N TYR A 82 -19.15 -1.85 -2.13
CA TYR A 82 -17.82 -1.31 -1.93
C TYR A 82 -17.76 -0.55 -0.60
N SER A 83 -16.75 -0.84 0.21
CA SER A 83 -16.51 -0.06 1.43
C SER A 83 -16.20 1.40 1.07
N LEU A 84 -16.53 2.30 1.99
CA LEU A 84 -16.05 3.67 1.89
C LEU A 84 -14.52 3.67 1.97
N GLN A 85 -13.89 4.66 1.34
CA GLN A 85 -12.46 4.87 1.45
C GLN A 85 -12.08 5.07 2.92
N ASP A 86 -11.10 4.32 3.38
CA ASP A 86 -10.55 4.44 4.74
C ASP A 86 -9.91 5.83 4.93
N LYS A 87 -9.88 6.29 6.17
CA LYS A 87 -9.16 7.50 6.57
C LYS A 87 -7.65 7.28 6.69
N THR A 88 -7.19 6.02 6.65
CA THR A 88 -5.79 5.62 6.67
C THR A 88 -5.12 5.96 5.34
N SER A 89 -3.93 6.52 5.41
CA SER A 89 -3.08 6.73 4.23
C SER A 89 -1.95 5.71 4.21
N TRP A 90 -1.87 4.94 3.14
CA TRP A 90 -0.79 4.00 2.87
C TRP A 90 0.21 4.64 1.92
N TYR A 91 1.50 4.49 2.19
CA TYR A 91 2.56 5.12 1.41
C TYR A 91 3.84 4.29 1.38
N PHE A 92 4.64 4.50 0.36
CA PHE A 92 6.00 4.02 0.28
C PHE A 92 6.96 5.09 0.80
N ASN A 93 8.00 4.65 1.50
CA ASN A 93 9.09 5.53 1.90
C ASN A 93 10.44 4.88 1.61
N PHE A 94 11.42 5.70 1.29
CA PHE A 94 12.80 5.25 1.16
C PHE A 94 13.47 5.24 2.53
N ASN A 95 14.23 4.19 2.82
CA ASN A 95 15.14 4.22 3.95
C ASN A 95 16.38 5.03 3.57
N VAL A 96 16.42 6.28 3.98
CA VAL A 96 17.51 7.23 3.65
C VAL A 96 18.71 7.15 4.60
N ASN A 97 18.66 6.26 5.60
CA ASN A 97 19.71 6.10 6.60
C ASN A 97 19.86 4.64 7.00
N ARG A 98 19.88 3.74 6.05
CA ARG A 98 20.02 2.30 6.28
C ARG A 98 21.36 1.97 6.93
N LYS A 99 21.35 1.19 8.02
CA LYS A 99 22.52 0.84 8.83
C LYS A 99 22.88 -0.64 8.78
N ALA A 100 21.95 -1.51 8.42
CA ALA A 100 22.19 -2.93 8.32
C ALA A 100 21.65 -3.52 7.01
N TYR A 101 22.26 -4.60 6.60
CA TYR A 101 22.03 -5.27 5.30
C TYR A 101 21.91 -6.78 5.47
N ASN A 102 21.32 -7.24 6.59
CA ASN A 102 21.15 -8.67 6.87
C ASN A 102 20.16 -9.32 5.88
N HIS A 103 19.19 -8.54 5.41
CA HIS A 103 18.21 -8.94 4.42
C HIS A 103 18.32 -8.00 3.21
N THR A 104 19.12 -8.39 2.24
CA THR A 104 19.37 -7.56 1.05
C THR A 104 19.75 -8.44 -0.14
N SER A 105 19.41 -7.98 -1.34
CA SER A 105 19.91 -8.55 -2.60
C SER A 105 21.30 -8.08 -2.97
N LYS A 106 21.79 -7.02 -2.32
CA LYS A 106 23.08 -6.38 -2.60
C LYS A 106 24.23 -7.25 -2.12
N THR A 107 25.09 -7.65 -3.04
CA THR A 107 26.21 -8.55 -2.76
C THR A 107 27.54 -7.83 -2.54
N THR A 108 27.64 -6.56 -2.93
CA THR A 108 28.87 -5.77 -2.81
C THR A 108 28.65 -4.47 -2.04
N ASP A 109 29.71 -3.95 -1.44
CA ASP A 109 29.65 -2.66 -0.75
C ASP A 109 29.45 -1.51 -1.72
N GLU A 110 29.87 -1.65 -2.97
CA GLU A 110 29.63 -0.69 -4.04
C GLU A 110 28.14 -0.57 -4.35
N GLN A 111 27.39 -1.70 -4.45
CA GLN A 111 25.93 -1.67 -4.62
C GLN A 111 25.22 -1.03 -3.44
N LYS A 112 25.64 -1.30 -2.20
CA LYS A 112 25.09 -0.67 -0.99
C LYS A 112 25.28 0.83 -1.05
N LYS A 113 26.52 1.29 -1.27
CA LYS A 113 26.87 2.72 -1.37
C LYS A 113 26.14 3.42 -2.52
N SER A 114 26.06 2.78 -3.67
CA SER A 114 25.33 3.32 -4.83
C SER A 114 23.87 3.55 -4.51
N THR A 115 23.21 2.58 -3.85
CA THR A 115 21.82 2.72 -3.42
C THR A 115 21.65 3.81 -2.35
N GLU A 116 22.53 3.89 -1.34
CA GLU A 116 22.50 4.95 -0.32
C GLU A 116 22.59 6.33 -0.95
N THR A 117 23.51 6.52 -1.90
CA THR A 117 23.66 7.78 -2.62
C THR A 117 22.45 8.09 -3.49
N ALA A 118 21.92 7.10 -4.21
CA ALA A 118 20.76 7.27 -5.08
C ALA A 118 19.50 7.66 -4.30
N VAL A 119 19.20 7.00 -3.18
CA VAL A 119 18.00 7.33 -2.40
C VAL A 119 18.05 8.69 -1.72
N LEU A 120 19.23 9.28 -1.56
CA LEU A 120 19.39 10.67 -1.11
C LEU A 120 19.19 11.70 -2.23
N ASN A 121 19.32 11.30 -3.50
CA ASN A 121 19.10 12.18 -4.63
C ASN A 121 17.59 12.46 -4.83
N LYS A 122 17.20 13.74 -4.82
CA LYS A 122 15.81 14.16 -4.97
C LYS A 122 15.21 13.70 -6.31
N ASN A 123 15.94 13.90 -7.41
CA ASN A 123 15.47 13.57 -8.75
C ASN A 123 15.28 12.06 -8.92
N PHE A 124 16.14 11.24 -8.30
CA PHE A 124 15.97 9.79 -8.27
C PHE A 124 14.66 9.37 -7.59
N ARG A 125 14.39 9.91 -6.38
CA ARG A 125 13.12 9.60 -5.69
C ARG A 125 11.89 10.07 -6.46
N GLN A 126 11.97 11.24 -7.11
CA GLN A 126 10.89 11.73 -7.98
C GLN A 126 10.69 10.84 -9.20
N ALA A 127 11.80 10.38 -9.84
CA ALA A 127 11.72 9.44 -10.95
C ALA A 127 10.98 8.15 -10.57
N VAL A 128 11.35 7.55 -9.45
CA VAL A 128 10.66 6.34 -8.93
C VAL A 128 9.19 6.62 -8.64
N ASN A 129 8.86 7.77 -8.04
CA ASN A 129 7.48 8.15 -7.75
C ASN A 129 6.64 8.32 -9.03
N PHE A 130 7.17 8.98 -10.07
CA PHE A 130 6.46 9.16 -11.34
C PHE A 130 6.42 7.86 -12.19
N ALA A 131 7.32 6.92 -11.94
CA ALA A 131 7.36 5.64 -12.64
C ALA A 131 6.36 4.61 -12.06
N LEU A 132 5.85 4.82 -10.84
CA LEU A 132 4.95 3.90 -10.18
C LEU A 132 3.51 4.10 -10.67
N ASP A 133 2.98 3.12 -11.41
CA ASP A 133 1.55 2.99 -11.71
C ASP A 133 0.81 2.46 -10.48
N ARG A 134 0.28 3.39 -9.67
CA ARG A 134 -0.44 3.04 -8.45
C ARG A 134 -1.81 2.44 -8.72
N THR A 135 -2.39 2.69 -9.90
CA THR A 135 -3.64 2.04 -10.31
C THR A 135 -3.40 0.56 -10.56
N ALA A 136 -2.37 0.20 -11.32
CA ALA A 136 -1.98 -1.19 -11.52
C ALA A 136 -1.59 -1.90 -10.22
N TYR A 137 -0.88 -1.20 -9.32
CA TYR A 137 -0.56 -1.71 -7.99
C TYR A 137 -1.83 -1.99 -7.16
N SER A 138 -2.76 -1.05 -7.12
CA SER A 138 -4.03 -1.16 -6.38
C SER A 138 -4.94 -2.26 -6.96
N ALA A 139 -4.91 -2.46 -8.27
CA ALA A 139 -5.71 -3.49 -8.95
C ALA A 139 -5.42 -4.90 -8.43
N GLN A 140 -4.20 -5.17 -7.94
CA GLN A 140 -3.82 -6.48 -7.41
C GLN A 140 -4.67 -6.88 -6.18
N SER A 141 -5.17 -5.93 -5.40
CA SER A 141 -6.01 -6.19 -4.23
C SER A 141 -7.47 -5.79 -4.42
N ASN A 142 -7.73 -4.75 -5.20
CA ASN A 142 -9.05 -4.12 -5.31
C ASN A 142 -9.76 -4.41 -6.65
N GLY A 143 -9.08 -5.10 -7.58
CA GLY A 143 -9.55 -5.30 -8.94
C GLY A 143 -9.54 -4.00 -9.77
N GLU A 144 -9.61 -4.11 -11.07
CA GLU A 144 -9.50 -2.98 -12.00
C GLU A 144 -10.57 -1.90 -11.77
N GLU A 145 -11.81 -2.30 -11.47
CA GLU A 145 -12.94 -1.38 -11.30
C GLU A 145 -12.82 -0.47 -10.07
N ALA A 146 -12.16 -0.95 -9.01
CA ALA A 146 -12.00 -0.21 -7.78
C ALA A 146 -10.57 0.33 -7.59
N ALA A 147 -9.64 -0.03 -8.46
CA ALA A 147 -8.23 0.27 -8.33
C ALA A 147 -7.94 1.76 -8.11
N SER A 148 -8.46 2.63 -8.97
CA SER A 148 -8.26 4.07 -8.84
C SER A 148 -9.03 4.68 -7.66
N LYS A 149 -10.20 4.13 -7.32
CA LYS A 149 -11.09 4.66 -6.28
C LYS A 149 -10.46 4.66 -4.88
N THR A 150 -9.46 3.81 -4.64
CA THR A 150 -8.75 3.70 -3.36
C THR A 150 -7.53 4.60 -3.26
N LEU A 151 -7.12 5.25 -4.36
CA LEU A 151 -5.90 6.03 -4.41
C LEU A 151 -6.05 7.37 -3.69
N ARG A 152 -5.01 7.71 -2.93
CA ARG A 152 -4.87 8.97 -2.21
C ARG A 152 -3.60 9.69 -2.65
N ASN A 153 -3.69 11.00 -2.88
CA ASN A 153 -2.59 11.80 -3.42
C ASN A 153 -1.91 12.70 -2.39
N THR A 154 -2.45 12.76 -1.18
CA THR A 154 -1.85 13.50 -0.06
C THR A 154 -1.81 12.63 1.18
N LEU A 155 -0.83 12.85 2.05
CA LEU A 155 -0.72 12.06 3.30
C LEU A 155 -1.93 12.28 4.22
N VAL A 156 -2.39 13.52 4.32
CA VAL A 156 -3.67 13.85 4.96
C VAL A 156 -4.74 13.87 3.88
N PRO A 157 -5.92 13.24 4.07
CA PRO A 157 -7.00 13.28 3.08
C PRO A 157 -7.29 14.71 2.62
N PRO A 158 -7.43 14.96 1.30
CA PRO A 158 -7.47 16.33 0.76
C PRO A 158 -8.64 17.16 1.27
N THR A 159 -9.73 16.52 1.69
CA THR A 159 -10.95 17.17 2.21
C THR A 159 -11.09 17.10 3.73
N PHE A 160 -10.09 16.53 4.43
CA PHE A 160 -10.18 16.32 5.88
C PHE A 160 -10.10 17.61 6.70
N VAL A 161 -9.33 18.60 6.19
CA VAL A 161 -9.16 19.91 6.83
C VAL A 161 -9.46 21.00 5.80
N GLN A 162 -10.13 22.05 6.24
CA GLN A 162 -10.31 23.29 5.49
C GLN A 162 -9.38 24.37 6.03
N VAL A 163 -8.82 25.18 5.13
CA VAL A 163 -7.97 26.33 5.43
C VAL A 163 -8.60 27.56 4.75
N GLY A 164 -9.39 28.32 5.48
CA GLY A 164 -10.28 29.34 4.90
C GLY A 164 -11.31 28.68 3.98
N ASP A 165 -11.41 29.17 2.75
CA ASP A 165 -12.35 28.66 1.73
C ASP A 165 -11.80 27.48 0.92
N LYS A 166 -10.58 27.02 1.22
CA LYS A 166 -9.88 25.95 0.46
C LYS A 166 -9.77 24.68 1.27
N THR A 167 -9.87 23.56 0.58
CA THR A 167 -9.50 22.26 1.14
C THR A 167 -7.98 22.16 1.32
N PHE A 168 -7.54 21.29 2.23
CA PHE A 168 -6.11 20.98 2.41
C PHE A 168 -5.43 20.56 1.10
N GLY A 169 -6.08 19.73 0.28
CA GLY A 169 -5.55 19.29 -1.01
C GLY A 169 -5.30 20.46 -1.96
N GLU A 170 -6.22 21.44 -2.04
CA GLU A 170 -6.04 22.63 -2.87
C GLU A 170 -4.90 23.52 -2.38
N VAL A 171 -4.74 23.65 -1.06
CA VAL A 171 -3.60 24.38 -0.48
C VAL A 171 -2.28 23.68 -0.81
N VAL A 172 -2.20 22.36 -0.64
CA VAL A 172 -1.01 21.57 -1.00
C VAL A 172 -0.71 21.71 -2.49
N ALA A 173 -1.69 21.53 -3.37
CA ALA A 173 -1.53 21.66 -4.82
C ALA A 173 -0.96 23.03 -5.21
N SER A 174 -1.47 24.11 -4.58
CA SER A 174 -0.99 25.47 -4.84
C SER A 174 0.47 25.72 -4.42
N LYS A 175 1.00 24.92 -3.49
CA LYS A 175 2.38 25.02 -2.99
C LYS A 175 3.35 24.11 -3.71
N LEU A 176 2.86 23.03 -4.36
CA LEU A 176 3.74 22.08 -5.04
C LEU A 176 4.59 22.69 -6.13
N VAL A 177 4.09 23.72 -6.83
CA VAL A 177 4.84 24.44 -7.88
C VAL A 177 6.15 25.04 -7.39
N ASN A 178 6.26 25.31 -6.07
CA ASN A 178 7.49 25.80 -5.47
C ASN A 178 8.63 24.76 -5.45
N TYR A 179 8.30 23.48 -5.68
CA TYR A 179 9.27 22.39 -5.69
C TYR A 179 9.73 22.02 -7.10
N GLY A 180 9.09 22.55 -8.13
CA GLY A 180 9.44 22.36 -9.54
C GLY A 180 8.23 22.53 -10.46
N THR A 181 8.50 22.90 -11.72
CA THR A 181 7.46 23.10 -12.73
C THR A 181 6.71 21.81 -13.08
N GLU A 182 7.33 20.65 -12.87
CA GLU A 182 6.73 19.32 -13.05
C GLU A 182 5.51 19.08 -12.15
N TRP A 183 5.36 19.86 -11.09
CA TRP A 183 4.24 19.77 -10.13
C TRP A 183 3.08 20.71 -10.46
N ALA A 184 3.24 21.56 -11.49
CA ALA A 184 2.20 22.52 -11.86
C ALA A 184 0.95 21.79 -12.40
N GLY A 185 -0.22 22.25 -11.97
CA GLY A 185 -1.50 21.76 -12.46
C GLY A 185 -1.87 20.34 -12.02
N MET A 186 -1.16 19.75 -11.06
CA MET A 186 -1.50 18.42 -10.55
C MET A 186 -2.82 18.44 -9.78
N ASN A 187 -3.72 17.53 -10.14
CA ASN A 187 -4.93 17.27 -9.38
C ASN A 187 -4.62 16.28 -8.24
N LEU A 188 -4.68 16.74 -7.00
CA LEU A 188 -4.43 15.93 -5.81
C LEU A 188 -5.70 15.37 -5.16
N ALA A 189 -6.85 15.45 -5.84
CA ALA A 189 -8.06 14.81 -5.35
C ALA A 189 -7.86 13.28 -5.24
N ASP A 190 -8.55 12.67 -4.29
CA ASP A 190 -8.57 11.21 -4.14
C ASP A 190 -9.23 10.53 -5.36
N ALA A 191 -9.16 9.22 -5.42
CA ALA A 191 -9.78 8.36 -6.44
C ALA A 191 -9.21 8.50 -7.87
N GLN A 192 -7.96 8.92 -7.99
CA GLN A 192 -7.22 8.95 -9.26
C GLN A 192 -5.71 8.95 -9.00
N ASP A 193 -4.90 8.55 -9.99
CA ASP A 193 -3.44 8.61 -9.88
C ASP A 193 -2.93 9.96 -10.41
N ALA A 194 -2.52 10.85 -9.50
CA ALA A 194 -1.97 12.15 -9.83
C ALA A 194 -0.51 12.10 -10.27
N TYR A 195 0.21 11.00 -9.96
CA TYR A 195 1.67 11.00 -10.07
C TYR A 195 2.19 10.19 -11.24
N PHE A 196 1.56 9.08 -11.60
CA PHE A 196 2.08 8.22 -12.66
C PHE A 196 2.22 8.98 -13.99
N ASN A 197 3.48 9.11 -14.45
CA ASN A 197 3.79 9.77 -15.71
C ASN A 197 5.19 9.33 -16.19
N LYS A 198 5.21 8.52 -17.24
CA LYS A 198 6.45 7.91 -17.77
C LYS A 198 7.46 8.96 -18.27
N GLU A 199 7.00 10.00 -18.97
CA GLU A 199 7.88 11.04 -19.49
C GLU A 199 8.54 11.83 -18.35
N LYS A 200 7.76 12.22 -17.33
CA LYS A 200 8.32 12.89 -16.14
C LYS A 200 9.30 11.98 -15.39
N ALA A 201 8.97 10.68 -15.27
CA ALA A 201 9.84 9.71 -14.63
C ALA A 201 11.20 9.62 -15.34
N GLN A 202 11.19 9.46 -16.66
CA GLN A 202 12.40 9.35 -17.48
C GLN A 202 13.21 10.65 -17.47
N ALA A 203 12.56 11.82 -17.55
CA ALA A 203 13.23 13.11 -17.46
C ALA A 203 13.94 13.30 -16.11
N LYS A 204 13.23 13.01 -14.99
CA LYS A 204 13.82 13.08 -13.65
C LYS A 204 14.92 12.05 -13.43
N PHE A 205 14.77 10.87 -14.02
CA PHE A 205 15.84 9.87 -13.96
C PHE A 205 17.09 10.30 -14.74
N ALA A 206 16.93 10.91 -15.91
CA ALA A 206 18.07 11.40 -16.69
C ALA A 206 18.87 12.47 -15.93
N GLU A 207 18.17 13.40 -15.23
CA GLU A 207 18.81 14.37 -14.33
C GLU A 207 19.54 13.66 -13.17
N ALA A 208 18.86 12.71 -12.51
CA ALA A 208 19.43 11.94 -11.41
C ALA A 208 20.67 11.14 -11.86
N LYS A 209 20.58 10.44 -12.99
CA LYS A 209 21.67 9.62 -13.53
C LYS A 209 22.94 10.42 -13.77
N LYS A 210 22.80 11.65 -14.30
CA LYS A 210 23.93 12.56 -14.52
C LYS A 210 24.59 12.93 -13.19
N ASP A 211 23.79 13.34 -12.19
CA ASP A 211 24.29 13.72 -10.88
C ASP A 211 24.97 12.54 -10.17
N LEU A 212 24.33 11.36 -10.20
CA LEU A 212 24.80 10.14 -9.53
C LEU A 212 26.08 9.61 -10.18
N ALA A 213 26.18 9.63 -11.52
CA ALA A 213 27.39 9.22 -12.22
C ALA A 213 28.59 10.11 -11.83
N SER A 214 28.38 11.42 -11.63
CA SER A 214 29.45 12.33 -11.19
C SER A 214 29.93 12.05 -9.76
N GLN A 215 29.12 11.33 -8.96
CA GLN A 215 29.44 10.90 -7.60
C GLN A 215 29.99 9.46 -7.55
N GLY A 216 30.28 8.84 -8.70
CA GLY A 216 30.82 7.49 -8.79
C GLY A 216 29.80 6.37 -8.50
N VAL A 217 28.51 6.66 -8.63
CA VAL A 217 27.46 5.66 -8.48
C VAL A 217 27.43 4.72 -9.67
N THR A 218 27.36 3.42 -9.40
CA THR A 218 27.22 2.37 -10.42
C THR A 218 25.76 1.93 -10.56
N PHE A 219 25.41 1.55 -11.78
CA PHE A 219 24.06 1.07 -12.12
C PHE A 219 24.08 -0.43 -12.43
N PRO A 220 22.98 -1.14 -12.26
CA PRO A 220 21.69 -0.68 -11.76
C PRO A 220 21.67 -0.35 -10.26
N ILE A 221 20.78 0.56 -9.86
CA ILE A 221 20.46 0.79 -8.45
C ILE A 221 19.51 -0.30 -7.98
N HIS A 222 19.86 -1.00 -6.94
CA HIS A 222 19.07 -2.07 -6.34
C HIS A 222 18.22 -1.57 -5.17
N LEU A 223 16.90 -1.65 -5.28
CA LEU A 223 15.94 -1.30 -4.24
C LEU A 223 15.30 -2.55 -3.65
N ASP A 224 15.63 -2.86 -2.39
CA ASP A 224 15.02 -3.98 -1.68
C ASP A 224 13.58 -3.65 -1.25
N VAL A 225 12.65 -4.53 -1.56
CA VAL A 225 11.25 -4.46 -1.17
C VAL A 225 10.89 -5.72 -0.38
N PRO A 226 10.93 -5.65 0.96
CA PRO A 226 10.59 -6.80 1.81
C PRO A 226 9.09 -7.08 1.76
N VAL A 227 8.73 -8.34 1.57
CA VAL A 227 7.34 -8.80 1.54
C VAL A 227 7.20 -10.15 2.24
N GLU A 228 6.10 -10.32 2.96
CA GLU A 228 5.77 -11.62 3.55
C GLU A 228 5.44 -12.63 2.44
N GLN A 229 6.14 -13.76 2.44
CA GLN A 229 6.04 -14.78 1.38
C GLN A 229 4.67 -15.47 1.29
N THR A 230 3.91 -15.51 2.39
CA THR A 230 2.58 -16.12 2.45
C THR A 230 1.45 -15.14 2.11
N ASP A 231 1.72 -13.83 2.11
CA ASP A 231 0.77 -12.83 1.64
C ASP A 231 0.80 -12.71 0.12
N THR A 232 0.00 -13.52 -0.54
CA THR A 232 -0.06 -13.58 -2.01
C THR A 232 -0.43 -12.24 -2.66
N ILE A 233 -1.26 -11.43 -2.01
CA ILE A 233 -1.64 -10.10 -2.50
C ILE A 233 -0.45 -9.16 -2.41
N ALA A 234 0.24 -9.12 -1.28
CA ALA A 234 1.42 -8.27 -1.10
C ALA A 234 2.54 -8.65 -2.07
N VAL A 235 2.74 -9.95 -2.35
CA VAL A 235 3.68 -10.43 -3.38
C VAL A 235 3.27 -9.94 -4.77
N GLN A 236 2.00 -10.05 -5.15
CA GLN A 236 1.50 -9.54 -6.44
C GLN A 236 1.65 -8.03 -6.55
N GLN A 237 1.33 -7.28 -5.51
CA GLN A 237 1.52 -5.84 -5.44
C GLN A 237 3.00 -5.45 -5.58
N SER A 238 3.91 -6.17 -4.90
CA SER A 238 5.35 -5.93 -5.01
C SER A 238 5.88 -6.22 -6.43
N ASN A 239 5.35 -7.24 -7.09
CA ASN A 239 5.69 -7.54 -8.48
C ASN A 239 5.13 -6.47 -9.45
N SER A 240 3.93 -5.96 -9.20
CA SER A 240 3.37 -4.82 -9.97
C SER A 240 4.23 -3.55 -9.79
N PHE A 241 4.68 -3.27 -8.57
CA PHE A 241 5.63 -2.19 -8.27
C PHE A 241 6.93 -2.37 -9.07
N LYS A 242 7.53 -3.56 -9.01
CA LYS A 242 8.72 -3.93 -9.79
C LYS A 242 8.53 -3.69 -11.28
N GLN A 243 7.48 -4.26 -11.84
CA GLN A 243 7.20 -4.15 -13.27
C GLN A 243 7.03 -2.70 -13.71
N SER A 244 6.30 -1.90 -12.94
CA SER A 244 6.06 -0.49 -13.26
C SER A 244 7.35 0.32 -13.31
N ILE A 245 8.19 0.20 -12.28
CA ILE A 245 9.45 0.93 -12.18
C ILE A 245 10.45 0.48 -13.26
N GLU A 246 10.69 -0.83 -13.38
CA GLU A 246 11.69 -1.37 -14.32
C GLU A 246 11.29 -1.16 -15.78
N SER A 247 10.00 -1.28 -16.13
CA SER A 247 9.54 -1.01 -17.50
C SER A 247 9.61 0.48 -17.88
N THR A 248 9.57 1.38 -16.90
CA THR A 248 9.60 2.83 -17.15
C THR A 248 11.01 3.37 -17.15
N LEU A 249 11.87 2.95 -16.22
CA LEU A 249 13.23 3.47 -16.03
C LEU A 249 14.30 2.59 -16.66
N GLY A 250 14.00 1.34 -17.03
CA GLY A 250 14.94 0.34 -17.52
C GLY A 250 15.58 -0.46 -16.37
N SER A 251 15.61 -1.80 -16.49
CA SER A 251 16.24 -2.69 -15.49
C SER A 251 17.77 -2.53 -15.46
N GLU A 252 18.37 -2.01 -16.51
CA GLU A 252 19.79 -1.64 -16.54
C GLU A 252 20.10 -0.39 -15.69
N ASN A 253 19.08 0.32 -15.24
CA ASN A 253 19.19 1.52 -14.43
C ASN A 253 18.72 1.30 -12.99
N VAL A 254 17.54 0.67 -12.82
CA VAL A 254 16.92 0.40 -11.52
C VAL A 254 16.38 -1.01 -11.49
N VAL A 255 16.72 -1.76 -10.46
CA VAL A 255 16.20 -3.10 -10.19
C VAL A 255 15.43 -3.08 -8.87
N ILE A 256 14.22 -3.57 -8.90
CA ILE A 256 13.41 -3.79 -7.69
C ILE A 256 13.58 -5.24 -7.26
N ASP A 257 14.20 -5.43 -6.12
CA ASP A 257 14.43 -6.74 -5.53
C ASP A 257 13.32 -7.07 -4.54
N VAL A 258 12.36 -7.88 -4.99
CA VAL A 258 11.26 -8.34 -4.13
C VAL A 258 11.80 -9.44 -3.22
N LEU A 259 12.01 -9.11 -1.95
CA LEU A 259 12.56 -10.02 -0.94
C LEU A 259 11.42 -10.72 -0.21
N GLN A 260 11.09 -11.94 -0.67
CA GLN A 260 10.08 -12.75 0.01
C GLN A 260 10.69 -13.40 1.25
N MET A 261 10.06 -13.20 2.40
CA MET A 261 10.56 -13.63 3.69
C MET A 261 9.44 -14.02 4.65
N THR A 262 9.78 -14.53 5.82
CA THR A 262 8.80 -14.79 6.87
C THR A 262 8.25 -13.48 7.46
N ASP A 263 7.07 -13.54 8.08
CA ASP A 263 6.46 -12.37 8.74
C ASP A 263 7.38 -11.78 9.82
N ASN A 264 8.02 -12.64 10.62
CA ASN A 264 8.95 -12.17 11.66
C ASN A 264 10.16 -11.42 11.09
N GLU A 265 10.73 -11.88 9.99
CA GLU A 265 11.85 -11.20 9.31
C GLU A 265 11.40 -9.85 8.75
N LYS A 266 10.26 -9.83 8.04
CA LYS A 266 9.68 -8.60 7.50
C LYS A 266 9.38 -7.58 8.61
N GLU A 267 8.73 -8.01 9.70
CA GLU A 267 8.41 -7.14 10.82
C GLU A 267 9.67 -6.60 11.51
N SER A 268 10.71 -7.42 11.66
CA SER A 268 12.00 -6.98 12.18
C SER A 268 12.59 -5.85 11.35
N ILE A 269 12.56 -5.94 10.02
CA ILE A 269 13.07 -4.89 9.12
C ILE A 269 12.19 -3.65 9.19
N THR A 270 10.87 -3.81 9.04
CA THR A 270 9.95 -2.67 8.90
C THR A 270 9.75 -1.91 10.20
N SER A 271 9.76 -2.59 11.36
CA SER A 271 9.68 -1.92 12.65
C SER A 271 10.96 -1.16 12.97
N GLN A 272 12.11 -1.74 12.67
CA GLN A 272 13.40 -1.07 12.88
C GLN A 272 13.58 0.14 11.95
N ALA A 273 13.03 0.08 10.72
CA ALA A 273 13.07 1.20 9.79
C ALA A 273 12.31 2.46 10.25
N ARG A 274 11.48 2.33 11.29
CA ARG A 274 10.66 3.44 11.83
C ARG A 274 11.27 4.15 13.04
N VAL A 275 12.40 3.69 13.55
CA VAL A 275 13.02 4.25 14.76
C VAL A 275 14.35 4.95 14.46
N PRO A 276 14.71 6.05 15.18
CA PRO A 276 15.93 6.80 14.91
C PRO A 276 17.23 5.99 15.08
N ALA A 277 17.22 4.99 15.94
CA ALA A 277 18.36 4.11 16.22
C ALA A 277 18.40 2.87 15.32
N GLN A 278 17.75 2.92 14.21
CA GLN A 278 17.60 1.82 13.27
C GLN A 278 18.90 1.13 12.89
N LYS A 279 18.80 -0.18 12.71
CA LYS A 279 19.92 -1.04 12.31
C LYS A 279 19.72 -1.69 10.93
N ASP A 280 18.49 -1.96 10.51
CA ASP A 280 18.14 -2.52 9.18
C ASP A 280 17.25 -1.65 8.32
#